data_5d368fe11ca1ca6f0fea5500b6f97517
#
_entry.id   5d368fe11ca1ca6f0fea5500b6f97517
#
_cell.length_a   1.000
_cell.length_b   1.000
_cell.length_c   1.000
_cell.angle_alpha   90.00
_cell.angle_beta   90.00
_cell.angle_gamma   90.00
#
_symmetry.space_group_name_H-M   'P 1'
#
loop_
_entity.id
_entity.type
_entity.pdbx_description
1 polymer ?
#
loop_
_entity_poly.entity_id
_entity_poly.type
_entity_poly.pdbx_seq_one_letter_code
_entity_poly.pdbx_strand_id
1 'polypeptide(L)'
;MYNSFTEEARKILMSAKEEMKKLKHPYVGSEHLLLSILKDNNEISEKLKDYDLDYKRFKNELIDIVGVGSIESECFLYTPLLKRIMENAVYDSKENNNGNVTISHLFSSMLEEGEGIAIRILIGMDIDLDDLYQEFAYKLPIKKSKNKKLLIDELGVDLTKKASNNELDPVVGRDEEISRVIEILSRRKKNNPILIGEAGVGKTAIVEELSRMISNNEVPNSLKNKRIISLDMATTVAGTKYRGEFEERLNKILKELEENDDIILFIDEIHTLVGAGGAEGAIDASNIFKPALARNKMRCIGATTTSEYKKFISNDKALDRRFQKVEVSIPSKKTVREILLRLRDTYSNFHKTLISDEIIDYIIELSDKYIKNRYQPDKAIDILDEVSAHVSLKENKKLKKYNNLNKEINDILKIKKDYLIKKAYEKASLYKEKENKLMTKINKLELEITKEKSNLVTKEDVI
;
A
#
# COMPACT_ATOMS: atom_id res chain seq x y z
N MET A 1 19.54 14.42 -15.94
CA MET A 1 18.63 15.37 -15.30
C MET A 1 18.11 16.45 -16.25
N TYR A 2 18.98 17.20 -16.95
CA TYR A 2 18.52 18.31 -17.81
C TYR A 2 17.72 17.93 -19.07
N ASN A 3 17.75 16.68 -19.53
CA ASN A 3 17.05 16.26 -20.76
C ASN A 3 15.52 16.21 -20.64
N SER A 4 15.00 16.19 -19.43
CA SER A 4 13.54 16.17 -19.14
C SER A 4 12.94 17.55 -18.92
N PHE A 5 13.68 18.66 -19.08
CA PHE A 5 13.17 20.03 -18.91
C PHE A 5 12.84 20.66 -20.25
N THR A 6 11.75 21.42 -20.32
CA THR A 6 11.45 22.27 -21.49
C THR A 6 12.54 23.32 -21.70
N GLU A 7 12.63 23.89 -22.89
CA GLU A 7 13.60 24.95 -23.18
C GLU A 7 13.41 26.16 -22.26
N GLU A 8 12.15 26.52 -21.98
CA GLU A 8 11.78 27.60 -21.08
C GLU A 8 12.24 27.32 -19.64
N ALA A 9 11.97 26.12 -19.10
CA ALA A 9 12.40 25.74 -17.76
C ALA A 9 13.94 25.73 -17.64
N ARG A 10 14.65 25.29 -18.67
CA ARG A 10 16.13 25.35 -18.70
C ARG A 10 16.62 26.80 -18.66
N LYS A 11 15.98 27.71 -19.43
CA LYS A 11 16.31 29.14 -19.46
C LYS A 11 16.12 29.74 -18.07
N ILE A 12 15.05 29.45 -17.36
CA ILE A 12 14.81 29.87 -15.98
C ILE A 12 15.93 29.40 -15.04
N LEU A 13 16.32 28.14 -15.10
CA LEU A 13 17.40 27.58 -14.27
C LEU A 13 18.78 28.21 -14.62
N MET A 14 19.00 28.61 -15.86
CA MET A 14 20.20 29.33 -16.25
C MET A 14 20.16 30.77 -15.72
N SER A 15 19.02 31.45 -15.86
CA SER A 15 18.81 32.79 -15.31
C SER A 15 18.95 32.83 -13.79
N ALA A 16 18.51 31.78 -13.07
CA ALA A 16 18.71 31.64 -11.62
C ALA A 16 20.20 31.66 -11.22
N LYS A 17 21.06 31.02 -12.03
CA LYS A 17 22.51 31.06 -11.82
C LYS A 17 23.08 32.46 -12.04
N GLU A 18 22.56 33.19 -13.02
CA GLU A 18 22.97 34.59 -13.27
C GLU A 18 22.55 35.53 -12.12
N GLU A 19 21.33 35.34 -11.59
CA GLU A 19 20.84 36.12 -10.45
C GLU A 19 21.67 35.82 -9.19
N MET A 20 22.03 34.56 -8.93
CA MET A 20 22.97 34.21 -7.87
C MET A 20 24.31 34.93 -8.01
N LYS A 21 24.89 34.98 -9.24
CA LYS A 21 26.16 35.73 -9.49
C LYS A 21 26.02 37.20 -9.21
N LYS A 22 24.91 37.84 -9.68
CA LYS A 22 24.68 39.28 -9.47
C LYS A 22 24.58 39.65 -8.00
N LEU A 23 23.98 38.72 -7.20
CA LEU A 23 23.84 38.88 -5.75
C LEU A 23 25.09 38.41 -4.98
N LYS A 24 26.10 37.85 -5.66
CA LYS A 24 27.34 37.29 -5.09
C LYS A 24 27.08 36.25 -4.00
N HIS A 25 26.03 35.44 -4.17
CA HIS A 25 25.70 34.38 -3.26
C HIS A 25 26.53 33.11 -3.56
N PRO A 26 26.82 32.23 -2.57
CA PRO A 26 27.64 31.06 -2.77
C PRO A 26 26.93 29.87 -3.48
N TYR A 27 25.60 29.84 -3.42
CA TYR A 27 24.79 28.73 -3.94
C TYR A 27 23.54 29.24 -4.63
N VAL A 28 23.05 28.46 -5.63
CA VAL A 28 21.76 28.73 -6.25
C VAL A 28 20.66 28.07 -5.38
N GLY A 29 19.81 28.88 -4.76
CA GLY A 29 18.70 28.45 -3.92
C GLY A 29 17.33 28.72 -4.54
N SER A 30 16.27 28.41 -3.80
CA SER A 30 14.86 28.64 -4.18
C SER A 30 14.56 30.10 -4.46
N GLU A 31 15.20 31.03 -3.75
CA GLU A 31 15.10 32.48 -3.93
C GLU A 31 15.58 32.91 -5.32
N HIS A 32 16.65 32.33 -5.83
CA HIS A 32 17.15 32.63 -7.17
C HIS A 32 16.25 32.05 -8.25
N LEU A 33 15.65 30.88 -7.99
CA LEU A 33 14.66 30.27 -8.87
C LEU A 33 13.43 31.19 -9.00
N LEU A 34 12.85 31.65 -7.89
CA LEU A 34 11.68 32.50 -7.90
C LEU A 34 12.01 33.85 -8.54
N LEU A 35 13.16 34.46 -8.21
CA LEU A 35 13.63 35.68 -8.81
C LEU A 35 13.75 35.56 -10.35
N SER A 36 14.20 34.43 -10.83
CA SER A 36 14.32 34.13 -12.25
C SER A 36 12.96 33.96 -12.93
N ILE A 37 12.00 33.29 -12.26
CA ILE A 37 10.61 33.18 -12.75
C ILE A 37 9.96 34.53 -12.89
N LEU A 38 10.12 35.41 -11.88
CA LEU A 38 9.57 36.76 -11.88
C LEU A 38 10.22 37.69 -12.91
N LYS A 39 11.47 37.44 -13.30
CA LYS A 39 12.22 38.24 -14.29
C LYS A 39 11.79 37.95 -15.71
N ASP A 40 11.44 36.73 -16.04
CA ASP A 40 11.06 36.31 -17.39
C ASP A 40 9.57 36.60 -17.63
N ASN A 41 9.21 36.94 -18.84
CA ASN A 41 7.80 37.20 -19.19
C ASN A 41 7.11 35.87 -19.48
N ASN A 42 6.57 35.25 -18.45
CA ASN A 42 5.90 33.96 -18.50
C ASN A 42 4.54 34.04 -17.82
N GLU A 43 3.70 33.03 -18.05
CA GLU A 43 2.33 32.98 -17.53
C GLU A 43 2.27 33.10 -15.99
N ILE A 44 3.27 32.53 -15.28
CA ILE A 44 3.33 32.59 -13.83
C ILE A 44 3.69 34.04 -13.38
N SER A 45 4.69 34.65 -14.00
CA SER A 45 5.09 36.02 -13.64
C SER A 45 3.98 37.03 -13.88
N GLU A 46 3.14 36.86 -14.90
CA GLU A 46 1.97 37.69 -15.15
C GLU A 46 0.91 37.59 -14.06
N LYS A 47 0.60 36.39 -13.65
CA LYS A 47 -0.39 36.11 -12.59
C LYS A 47 0.11 36.55 -11.20
N LEU A 48 1.41 36.39 -10.92
CA LEU A 48 1.99 36.84 -9.65
C LEU A 48 1.89 38.35 -9.44
N LYS A 49 1.68 39.14 -10.50
CA LYS A 49 1.40 40.58 -10.39
C LYS A 49 0.05 40.87 -9.71
N ASP A 50 -0.92 39.96 -9.83
CA ASP A 50 -2.22 40.09 -9.16
C ASP A 50 -2.07 40.00 -7.63
N TYR A 51 -1.00 39.36 -7.16
CA TYR A 51 -0.58 39.28 -5.75
C TYR A 51 0.42 40.41 -5.38
N ASP A 52 0.53 41.42 -6.19
CA ASP A 52 1.48 42.54 -6.01
C ASP A 52 2.94 42.05 -5.87
N LEU A 53 3.26 40.93 -6.54
CA LEU A 53 4.57 40.30 -6.55
C LEU A 53 5.25 40.47 -7.92
N ASP A 54 6.26 41.33 -7.96
CA ASP A 54 7.09 41.53 -9.13
C ASP A 54 8.58 41.31 -8.83
N TYR A 55 9.40 41.26 -9.90
CA TYR A 55 10.84 41.07 -9.80
C TYR A 55 11.53 42.09 -8.90
N LYS A 56 11.14 43.40 -8.97
CA LYS A 56 11.80 44.44 -8.22
C LYS A 56 11.49 44.34 -6.73
N ARG A 57 10.23 44.14 -6.39
CA ARG A 57 9.76 44.02 -5.02
C ARG A 57 10.38 42.82 -4.34
N PHE A 58 10.31 41.65 -4.97
CA PHE A 58 10.92 40.44 -4.44
C PHE A 58 12.43 40.56 -4.28
N LYS A 59 13.12 41.18 -5.25
CA LYS A 59 14.56 41.40 -5.18
C LYS A 59 14.97 42.31 -4.02
N ASN A 60 14.21 43.38 -3.75
CA ASN A 60 14.48 44.25 -2.63
C ASN A 60 14.33 43.52 -1.29
N GLU A 61 13.23 42.80 -1.10
CA GLU A 61 13.02 41.94 0.08
C GLU A 61 14.11 40.88 0.25
N LEU A 62 14.56 40.27 -0.85
CA LEU A 62 15.66 39.30 -0.80
C LEU A 62 16.96 39.96 -0.34
N ILE A 63 17.27 41.16 -0.82
CA ILE A 63 18.45 41.91 -0.40
C ILE A 63 18.35 42.38 1.06
N ASP A 64 17.16 42.77 1.51
CA ASP A 64 16.92 43.19 2.88
C ASP A 64 17.04 42.03 3.90
N ILE A 65 16.61 40.83 3.51
CA ILE A 65 16.63 39.67 4.39
C ILE A 65 17.98 38.93 4.36
N VAL A 66 18.54 38.70 3.17
CA VAL A 66 19.75 37.87 2.96
C VAL A 66 21.01 38.73 2.75
N GLY A 67 20.83 39.92 2.22
CA GLY A 67 21.94 40.79 1.84
C GLY A 67 22.55 40.50 0.47
N VAL A 68 23.56 41.23 0.10
CA VAL A 68 24.41 40.94 -1.05
C VAL A 68 25.64 40.22 -0.55
N GLY A 69 25.96 39.08 -1.11
CA GLY A 69 27.13 38.28 -0.71
C GLY A 69 28.45 38.95 -1.14
N SER A 70 29.53 38.34 -0.68
CA SER A 70 30.91 38.78 -1.02
C SER A 70 31.68 37.81 -1.91
N ILE A 71 31.08 36.70 -2.30
CA ILE A 71 31.76 35.60 -2.98
C ILE A 71 31.55 35.67 -4.49
N GLU A 72 32.63 35.83 -5.26
CA GLU A 72 32.61 35.61 -6.71
C GLU A 72 32.90 34.15 -7.01
N SER A 73 31.85 33.32 -7.08
CA SER A 73 31.99 31.92 -7.35
C SER A 73 31.91 31.64 -8.86
N GLU A 74 32.90 30.95 -9.41
CA GLU A 74 32.83 30.40 -10.77
C GLU A 74 32.08 29.07 -10.81
N CYS A 75 31.90 28.42 -9.69
CA CYS A 75 31.17 27.13 -9.56
C CYS A 75 29.71 27.33 -9.17
N PHE A 76 28.79 26.77 -9.97
CA PHE A 76 27.36 26.84 -9.73
C PHE A 76 26.88 25.59 -8.99
N LEU A 77 26.79 25.66 -7.68
CA LEU A 77 26.25 24.59 -6.86
C LEU A 77 24.81 24.94 -6.45
N TYR A 78 23.91 23.98 -6.61
CA TYR A 78 22.54 24.09 -6.14
C TYR A 78 22.44 23.71 -4.65
N THR A 79 21.60 24.42 -3.91
CA THR A 79 21.25 24.02 -2.54
C THR A 79 20.58 22.64 -2.54
N PRO A 80 20.68 21.89 -1.43
CA PRO A 80 19.95 20.62 -1.29
C PRO A 80 18.44 20.76 -1.53
N LEU A 81 17.85 21.86 -1.05
CA LEU A 81 16.44 22.19 -1.25
C LEU A 81 16.10 22.38 -2.74
N LEU A 82 16.90 23.17 -3.47
CA LEU A 82 16.63 23.36 -4.90
C LEU A 82 16.79 22.08 -5.71
N LYS A 83 17.71 21.20 -5.34
CA LYS A 83 17.81 19.86 -5.95
C LYS A 83 16.56 19.04 -5.72
N ARG A 84 16.02 19.05 -4.51
CA ARG A 84 14.78 18.35 -4.15
C ARG A 84 13.58 18.90 -4.92
N ILE A 85 13.45 20.23 -5.04
CA ILE A 85 12.43 20.89 -5.88
C ILE A 85 12.52 20.40 -7.33
N MET A 86 13.74 20.33 -7.90
CA MET A 86 13.95 19.86 -9.27
C MET A 86 13.61 18.35 -9.43
N GLU A 87 13.90 17.52 -8.44
CA GLU A 87 13.58 16.10 -8.41
C GLU A 87 12.07 15.87 -8.32
N ASN A 88 11.37 16.60 -7.47
CA ASN A 88 9.92 16.57 -7.36
C ASN A 88 9.26 17.04 -8.66
N ALA A 89 9.72 18.13 -9.26
CA ALA A 89 9.22 18.60 -10.55
C ALA A 89 9.40 17.57 -11.69
N VAL A 90 10.49 16.79 -11.67
CA VAL A 90 10.70 15.67 -12.62
C VAL A 90 9.73 14.52 -12.33
N TYR A 91 9.49 14.22 -11.08
CA TYR A 91 8.51 13.21 -10.68
C TYR A 91 7.10 13.58 -11.16
N ASP A 92 6.66 14.79 -10.88
CA ASP A 92 5.34 15.31 -11.27
C ASP A 92 5.13 15.34 -12.78
N SER A 93 6.17 15.74 -13.54
CA SER A 93 6.11 15.76 -15.00
C SER A 93 5.89 14.37 -15.62
N LYS A 94 6.43 13.31 -14.98
CA LYS A 94 6.25 11.92 -15.41
C LYS A 94 4.85 11.38 -15.07
N GLU A 95 4.35 11.71 -13.89
CA GLU A 95 3.00 11.28 -13.46
C GLU A 95 1.88 11.92 -14.30
N ASN A 96 2.10 13.14 -14.79
CA ASN A 96 1.10 13.88 -15.59
C ASN A 96 1.17 13.61 -17.09
N ASN A 97 1.83 12.54 -17.54
CA ASN A 97 2.00 12.12 -18.95
C ASN A 97 2.63 13.17 -19.90
N ASN A 98 3.15 14.29 -19.39
CA ASN A 98 3.76 15.33 -20.22
C ASN A 98 5.25 15.10 -20.54
N GLY A 99 5.92 14.20 -19.84
CA GLY A 99 7.32 13.80 -20.06
C GLY A 99 8.37 14.89 -19.90
N ASN A 100 7.97 16.19 -19.90
CA ASN A 100 8.86 17.34 -19.82
C ASN A 100 8.48 18.27 -18.66
N VAL A 101 9.49 18.68 -17.88
CA VAL A 101 9.34 19.62 -16.76
C VAL A 101 9.16 21.04 -17.28
N THR A 102 8.05 21.67 -16.96
CA THR A 102 7.74 23.08 -17.28
C THR A 102 8.08 24.00 -16.11
N ILE A 103 7.98 25.35 -16.32
CA ILE A 103 8.14 26.34 -15.27
C ILE A 103 7.08 26.13 -14.17
N SER A 104 5.85 25.75 -14.55
CA SER A 104 4.77 25.46 -13.60
C SER A 104 5.10 24.30 -12.66
N HIS A 105 5.73 23.23 -13.15
CA HIS A 105 6.18 22.12 -12.29
C HIS A 105 7.24 22.59 -11.28
N LEU A 106 8.20 23.43 -11.70
CA LEU A 106 9.22 23.98 -10.79
C LEU A 106 8.61 24.90 -9.72
N PHE A 107 7.66 25.74 -10.12
CA PHE A 107 7.00 26.66 -9.19
C PHE A 107 6.08 25.94 -8.21
N SER A 108 5.25 25.00 -8.68
CA SER A 108 4.40 24.17 -7.81
C SER A 108 5.22 23.35 -6.82
N SER A 109 6.28 22.67 -7.28
CA SER A 109 7.16 21.90 -6.39
C SER A 109 7.87 22.78 -5.36
N MET A 110 8.15 24.06 -5.68
CA MET A 110 8.71 25.01 -4.73
C MET A 110 7.69 25.40 -3.65
N LEU A 111 6.43 25.61 -4.02
CA LEU A 111 5.36 25.91 -3.07
C LEU A 111 5.04 24.68 -2.19
N GLU A 112 5.03 23.47 -2.77
CA GLU A 112 4.80 22.20 -2.06
C GLU A 112 5.85 21.92 -0.99
N GLU A 113 7.12 22.23 -1.26
CA GLU A 113 8.17 22.07 -0.25
C GLU A 113 7.93 22.94 0.99
N GLY A 114 7.26 24.09 0.83
CA GLY A 114 6.88 24.96 1.95
C GLY A 114 8.05 25.52 2.74
N GLU A 115 9.28 25.32 2.25
CA GLU A 115 10.53 25.67 2.94
C GLU A 115 11.43 26.56 2.06
N GLY A 116 12.40 27.22 2.71
CA GLY A 116 13.43 27.98 2.04
C GLY A 116 13.23 29.47 2.06
N ILE A 117 14.23 30.19 1.51
CA ILE A 117 14.29 31.65 1.55
C ILE A 117 13.15 32.26 0.72
N ALA A 118 12.84 31.68 -0.46
CA ALA A 118 11.74 32.15 -1.29
C ALA A 118 10.40 32.17 -0.54
N ILE A 119 10.08 31.05 0.11
CA ILE A 119 8.82 30.85 0.87
C ILE A 119 8.76 31.82 2.06
N ARG A 120 9.87 32.01 2.79
CA ARG A 120 9.94 32.96 3.92
C ARG A 120 9.70 34.39 3.48
N ILE A 121 10.22 34.78 2.30
CA ILE A 121 9.99 36.10 1.74
C ILE A 121 8.51 36.28 1.38
N LEU A 122 7.89 35.27 0.71
CA LEU A 122 6.47 35.34 0.35
C LEU A 122 5.59 35.51 1.58
N ILE A 123 5.85 34.74 2.66
CA ILE A 123 5.14 34.89 3.93
C ILE A 123 5.37 36.25 4.56
N GLY A 124 6.60 36.78 4.51
CA GLY A 124 6.94 38.12 5.02
C GLY A 124 6.28 39.28 4.24
N MET A 125 5.85 39.01 3.01
CA MET A 125 5.10 39.91 2.15
C MET A 125 3.57 39.80 2.32
N ASP A 126 3.08 39.05 3.33
CA ASP A 126 1.67 38.73 3.60
C ASP A 126 0.96 38.04 2.42
N ILE A 127 1.71 37.27 1.61
CA ILE A 127 1.13 36.46 0.52
C ILE A 127 0.68 35.10 1.08
N ASP A 128 -0.60 34.81 0.86
CA ASP A 128 -1.17 33.49 1.25
C ASP A 128 -0.65 32.39 0.31
N LEU A 129 0.14 31.47 0.88
CA LEU A 129 0.73 30.38 0.12
C LEU A 129 -0.30 29.35 -0.32
N ASP A 130 -1.38 29.18 0.44
CA ASP A 130 -2.44 28.22 0.11
C ASP A 130 -3.25 28.74 -1.09
N ASP A 131 -3.52 30.05 -1.17
CA ASP A 131 -4.16 30.69 -2.31
C ASP A 131 -3.28 30.60 -3.57
N LEU A 132 -1.99 30.90 -3.45
CA LEU A 132 -1.03 30.75 -4.54
C LEU A 132 -0.96 29.29 -5.00
N TYR A 133 -0.88 28.35 -4.08
CA TYR A 133 -0.82 26.95 -4.41
C TYR A 133 -2.10 26.50 -5.15
N GLN A 134 -3.27 26.90 -4.69
CA GLN A 134 -4.53 26.57 -5.35
C GLN A 134 -4.61 27.15 -6.78
N GLU A 135 -4.16 28.37 -7.00
CA GLU A 135 -4.21 29.01 -8.32
C GLU A 135 -3.27 28.34 -9.32
N PHE A 136 -2.05 27.99 -8.91
CA PHE A 136 -1.03 27.46 -9.81
C PHE A 136 -1.05 25.94 -9.90
N ALA A 137 -1.49 25.22 -8.88
CA ALA A 137 -1.71 23.77 -8.91
C ALA A 137 -2.95 23.37 -9.75
N TYR A 138 -3.87 24.30 -10.01
CA TYR A 138 -5.13 24.01 -10.71
C TYR A 138 -4.98 23.68 -12.21
N LYS A 139 -3.83 23.93 -12.81
CA LYS A 139 -3.53 23.53 -14.20
C LYS A 139 -2.94 22.12 -14.34
N LEU A 140 -2.52 21.53 -13.26
CA LEU A 140 -2.23 20.10 -13.17
C LEU A 140 -3.51 19.40 -12.72
N PRO A 141 -3.90 18.26 -13.30
CA PRO A 141 -5.04 17.51 -12.79
C PRO A 141 -4.80 17.29 -11.30
N ILE A 142 -5.67 17.83 -10.47
CA ILE A 142 -5.52 17.84 -9.01
C ILE A 142 -5.37 16.42 -8.51
N LYS A 143 -4.15 15.94 -8.36
CA LYS A 143 -3.85 14.97 -7.32
C LYS A 143 -3.66 15.79 -6.05
N LYS A 144 -4.68 15.77 -5.18
CA LYS A 144 -4.56 16.24 -3.80
C LYS A 144 -3.20 15.78 -3.29
N SER A 145 -2.41 16.72 -2.79
CA SER A 145 -1.10 16.49 -2.20
C SER A 145 -1.15 15.28 -1.26
N LYS A 146 -0.62 14.15 -1.71
CA LYS A 146 -0.58 12.87 -0.97
C LYS A 146 0.73 12.69 -0.22
N ASN A 147 1.34 13.76 0.29
CA ASN A 147 2.58 13.61 1.05
C ASN A 147 2.56 14.17 2.48
N LYS A 148 1.39 14.38 3.06
CA LYS A 148 1.23 14.05 4.48
C LYS A 148 0.72 12.62 4.49
N LYS A 149 1.56 11.63 4.76
CA LYS A 149 1.10 10.27 5.05
C LYS A 149 0.00 10.42 6.08
N LEU A 150 -1.24 10.16 5.66
CA LEU A 150 -2.37 10.21 6.59
C LEU A 150 -2.09 9.20 7.70
N LEU A 151 -2.44 9.53 8.92
CA LEU A 151 -2.26 8.61 10.04
C LEU A 151 -2.99 7.28 9.78
N ILE A 152 -4.12 7.34 9.07
CA ILE A 152 -4.85 6.15 8.64
C ILE A 152 -4.07 5.30 7.62
N ASP A 153 -3.23 5.88 6.76
CA ASP A 153 -2.36 5.13 5.83
C ASP A 153 -1.17 4.47 6.55
N GLU A 154 -0.81 4.97 7.74
CA GLU A 154 0.26 4.37 8.56
C GLU A 154 -0.24 3.22 9.45
N LEU A 155 -1.44 3.34 9.97
CA LEU A 155 -2.03 2.39 10.92
C LEU A 155 -2.95 1.37 10.24
N GLY A 156 -3.48 1.69 9.06
CA GLY A 156 -4.39 0.85 8.30
C GLY A 156 -3.73 0.13 7.13
N VAL A 157 -4.46 -0.82 6.59
CA VAL A 157 -4.09 -1.58 5.39
C VAL A 157 -4.98 -1.16 4.23
N ASP A 158 -4.41 -0.61 3.18
CA ASP A 158 -5.15 -0.24 1.96
C ASP A 158 -5.46 -1.49 1.13
N LEU A 159 -6.71 -1.97 1.23
CA LEU A 159 -7.19 -3.15 0.51
C LEU A 159 -7.30 -2.89 -1.00
N THR A 160 -7.64 -1.67 -1.42
CA THR A 160 -7.73 -1.32 -2.84
C THR A 160 -6.34 -1.35 -3.50
N LYS A 161 -5.31 -0.92 -2.77
CA LYS A 161 -3.92 -1.02 -3.23
C LYS A 161 -3.46 -2.47 -3.29
N LYS A 162 -3.80 -3.31 -2.31
CA LYS A 162 -3.53 -4.75 -2.36
C LYS A 162 -4.22 -5.41 -3.56
N ALA A 163 -5.47 -5.02 -3.82
CA ALA A 163 -6.21 -5.51 -4.99
C ALA A 163 -5.52 -5.14 -6.31
N SER A 164 -5.05 -3.89 -6.46
CA SER A 164 -4.34 -3.45 -7.66
C SER A 164 -3.02 -4.19 -7.89
N ASN A 165 -2.40 -4.68 -6.82
CA ASN A 165 -1.18 -5.48 -6.85
C ASN A 165 -1.45 -6.98 -7.05
N ASN A 166 -2.70 -7.42 -7.16
CA ASN A 166 -3.11 -8.84 -7.19
C ASN A 166 -2.66 -9.63 -5.93
N GLU A 167 -2.67 -8.98 -4.77
CA GLU A 167 -2.29 -9.59 -3.50
C GLU A 167 -3.50 -10.19 -2.74
N LEU A 168 -4.72 -10.06 -3.27
CA LEU A 168 -5.96 -10.57 -2.68
C LEU A 168 -6.41 -11.86 -3.35
N ASP A 169 -6.91 -12.77 -2.56
CA ASP A 169 -7.47 -14.02 -3.04
C ASP A 169 -8.80 -13.81 -3.80
N PRO A 170 -9.10 -14.64 -4.82
CA PRO A 170 -10.33 -14.55 -5.57
C PRO A 170 -11.54 -14.96 -4.71
N VAL A 171 -12.59 -14.17 -4.74
CA VAL A 171 -13.84 -14.41 -4.01
C VAL A 171 -14.91 -14.99 -4.94
N VAL A 172 -15.74 -15.89 -4.43
CA VAL A 172 -16.78 -16.60 -5.19
C VAL A 172 -18.08 -16.65 -4.39
N GLY A 173 -19.22 -16.45 -5.11
CA GLY A 173 -20.54 -16.71 -4.58
C GLY A 173 -21.00 -15.76 -3.48
N ARG A 174 -20.59 -14.48 -3.59
CA ARG A 174 -20.97 -13.38 -2.68
C ARG A 174 -21.58 -12.19 -3.42
N ASP A 175 -22.07 -12.42 -4.63
CA ASP A 175 -22.56 -11.36 -5.52
C ASP A 175 -23.75 -10.59 -4.91
N GLU A 176 -24.65 -11.26 -4.20
CA GLU A 176 -25.81 -10.64 -3.55
C GLU A 176 -25.40 -9.75 -2.40
N GLU A 177 -24.52 -10.24 -1.52
CA GLU A 177 -24.01 -9.48 -0.39
C GLU A 177 -23.19 -8.28 -0.84
N ILE A 178 -22.31 -8.44 -1.85
CA ILE A 178 -21.51 -7.36 -2.43
C ILE A 178 -22.43 -6.31 -3.07
N SER A 179 -23.41 -6.72 -3.86
CA SER A 179 -24.39 -5.81 -4.49
C SER A 179 -25.14 -5.01 -3.42
N ARG A 180 -25.51 -5.66 -2.32
CA ARG A 180 -26.17 -4.98 -1.19
C ARG A 180 -25.25 -3.98 -0.49
N VAL A 181 -23.99 -4.30 -0.29
CA VAL A 181 -22.99 -3.38 0.28
C VAL A 181 -22.82 -2.16 -0.63
N ILE A 182 -22.69 -2.36 -1.95
CA ILE A 182 -22.59 -1.29 -2.95
C ILE A 182 -23.84 -0.39 -2.91
N GLU A 183 -25.03 -0.98 -2.85
CA GLU A 183 -26.29 -0.23 -2.73
C GLU A 183 -26.29 0.66 -1.49
N ILE A 184 -25.92 0.11 -0.33
CA ILE A 184 -25.91 0.84 0.93
C ILE A 184 -24.88 1.98 0.88
N LEU A 185 -23.65 1.73 0.45
CA LEU A 185 -22.60 2.74 0.31
C LEU A 185 -22.95 3.88 -0.64
N SER A 186 -23.84 3.62 -1.63
CA SER A 186 -24.30 4.61 -2.59
C SER A 186 -25.45 5.47 -2.08
N ARG A 187 -26.02 5.19 -0.90
CA ARG A 187 -27.11 5.97 -0.30
C ARG A 187 -26.63 7.32 0.19
N ARG A 188 -27.53 8.31 0.18
CA ARG A 188 -27.28 9.62 0.77
C ARG A 188 -27.26 9.61 2.32
N LYS A 189 -28.06 8.73 2.94
CA LYS A 189 -28.16 8.55 4.40
C LYS A 189 -28.13 7.07 4.71
N LYS A 190 -27.67 6.71 5.91
CA LYS A 190 -27.51 5.31 6.34
C LYS A 190 -26.66 4.52 5.35
N ASN A 191 -25.53 5.11 5.00
CA ASN A 191 -24.59 4.62 3.99
C ASN A 191 -23.46 3.75 4.58
N ASN A 192 -23.62 3.28 5.82
CA ASN A 192 -22.65 2.43 6.47
C ASN A 192 -23.20 1.00 6.58
N PRO A 193 -22.75 0.05 5.76
CA PRO A 193 -23.12 -1.36 5.89
C PRO A 193 -22.42 -2.00 7.09
N ILE A 194 -23.09 -2.95 7.73
CA ILE A 194 -22.49 -3.85 8.70
C ILE A 194 -22.75 -5.30 8.30
N LEU A 195 -21.66 -6.05 8.07
CA LEU A 195 -21.66 -7.45 7.72
C LEU A 195 -21.85 -8.29 8.99
N ILE A 196 -22.90 -9.07 9.04
CA ILE A 196 -23.24 -9.90 10.22
C ILE A 196 -23.28 -11.36 9.80
N GLY A 197 -22.50 -12.19 10.45
CA GLY A 197 -22.47 -13.63 10.18
C GLY A 197 -21.49 -14.33 11.12
N GLU A 198 -21.54 -15.63 11.16
CA GLU A 198 -20.67 -16.44 12.02
C GLU A 198 -19.18 -16.24 11.68
N ALA A 199 -18.28 -16.61 12.60
CA ALA A 199 -16.85 -16.55 12.36
C ALA A 199 -16.46 -17.47 11.20
N GLY A 200 -15.58 -17.02 10.29
CA GLY A 200 -15.09 -17.84 9.19
C GLY A 200 -16.04 -18.01 8.00
N VAL A 201 -17.18 -17.28 7.93
CA VAL A 201 -18.08 -17.32 6.77
C VAL A 201 -17.62 -16.48 5.57
N GLY A 202 -16.54 -15.70 5.71
CA GLY A 202 -15.98 -14.87 4.63
C GLY A 202 -16.49 -13.43 4.60
N LYS A 203 -16.75 -12.79 5.76
CA LYS A 203 -17.13 -11.37 5.82
C LYS A 203 -16.06 -10.45 5.26
N THR A 204 -14.80 -10.68 5.62
CA THR A 204 -13.64 -9.91 5.16
C THR A 204 -13.45 -10.07 3.65
N ALA A 205 -13.65 -11.28 3.11
CA ALA A 205 -13.58 -11.57 1.68
C ALA A 205 -14.57 -10.72 0.84
N ILE A 206 -15.76 -10.41 1.36
CA ILE A 206 -16.72 -9.52 0.68
C ILE A 206 -16.12 -8.11 0.49
N VAL A 207 -15.40 -7.59 1.48
CA VAL A 207 -14.77 -6.27 1.43
C VAL A 207 -13.54 -6.28 0.52
N GLU A 208 -12.78 -7.36 0.53
CA GLU A 208 -11.65 -7.59 -0.39
C GLU A 208 -12.11 -7.63 -1.84
N GLU A 209 -13.21 -8.33 -2.14
CA GLU A 209 -13.78 -8.37 -3.49
C GLU A 209 -14.31 -7.00 -3.92
N LEU A 210 -14.99 -6.27 -3.02
CA LEU A 210 -15.41 -4.90 -3.28
C LEU A 210 -14.19 -4.01 -3.61
N SER A 211 -13.07 -4.19 -2.90
CA SER A 211 -11.82 -3.47 -3.16
C SER A 211 -11.26 -3.78 -4.55
N ARG A 212 -11.35 -5.05 -4.98
CA ARG A 212 -10.96 -5.48 -6.33
C ARG A 212 -11.87 -4.86 -7.40
N MET A 213 -13.19 -4.86 -7.19
CA MET A 213 -14.15 -4.23 -8.09
C MET A 213 -13.92 -2.72 -8.23
N ILE A 214 -13.56 -2.03 -7.12
CA ILE A 214 -13.20 -0.60 -7.17
C ILE A 214 -11.93 -0.40 -7.99
N SER A 215 -10.89 -1.21 -7.75
CA SER A 215 -9.62 -1.15 -8.49
C SER A 215 -9.81 -1.35 -9.99
N ASN A 216 -10.70 -2.26 -10.37
CA ASN A 216 -11.03 -2.57 -11.78
C ASN A 216 -12.05 -1.60 -12.40
N ASN A 217 -12.57 -0.62 -11.64
CA ASN A 217 -13.66 0.27 -12.07
C ASN A 217 -15.00 -0.46 -12.38
N GLU A 218 -15.24 -1.62 -11.77
CA GLU A 218 -16.46 -2.44 -11.92
C GLU A 218 -17.57 -2.03 -10.94
N VAL A 219 -17.54 -0.78 -10.46
CA VAL A 219 -18.48 -0.20 -9.49
C VAL A 219 -19.19 1.02 -10.05
N PRO A 220 -20.35 1.41 -9.47
CA PRO A 220 -21.04 2.65 -9.84
C PRO A 220 -20.15 3.89 -9.69
N ASN A 221 -20.46 4.95 -10.44
CA ASN A 221 -19.69 6.19 -10.45
C ASN A 221 -19.48 6.82 -9.05
N SER A 222 -20.42 6.58 -8.12
CA SER A 222 -20.34 7.07 -6.73
C SER A 222 -19.22 6.42 -5.91
N LEU A 223 -18.71 5.26 -6.34
CA LEU A 223 -17.66 4.49 -5.67
C LEU A 223 -16.36 4.41 -6.49
N LYS A 224 -16.36 4.92 -7.73
CA LYS A 224 -15.12 5.01 -8.50
C LYS A 224 -14.11 5.91 -7.79
N ASN A 225 -12.84 5.57 -7.91
CA ASN A 225 -11.73 6.28 -7.27
C ASN A 225 -11.80 6.32 -5.73
N LYS A 226 -12.62 5.48 -5.09
CA LYS A 226 -12.59 5.31 -3.64
C LYS A 226 -11.50 4.32 -3.25
N ARG A 227 -11.05 4.43 -1.99
CA ARG A 227 -10.08 3.54 -1.37
C ARG A 227 -10.71 2.89 -0.15
N ILE A 228 -10.53 1.60 0.02
CA ILE A 228 -10.96 0.91 1.23
C ILE A 228 -9.73 0.67 2.10
N ILE A 229 -9.74 1.26 3.29
CA ILE A 229 -8.66 1.09 4.27
C ILE A 229 -9.20 0.29 5.45
N SER A 230 -8.59 -0.85 5.69
CA SER A 230 -8.88 -1.70 6.86
C SER A 230 -8.10 -1.17 8.06
N LEU A 231 -8.80 -0.84 9.14
CA LEU A 231 -8.22 -0.39 10.39
C LEU A 231 -8.42 -1.46 11.47
N ASP A 232 -7.30 -1.92 12.03
CA ASP A 232 -7.31 -2.77 13.21
C ASP A 232 -7.25 -1.91 14.48
N MET A 233 -8.23 -2.09 15.35
CA MET A 233 -8.31 -1.35 16.60
C MET A 233 -7.18 -1.71 17.56
N ALA A 234 -6.70 -2.96 17.57
CA ALA A 234 -5.57 -3.37 18.38
C ALA A 234 -4.29 -2.62 18.00
N THR A 235 -4.03 -2.48 16.70
CA THR A 235 -2.90 -1.70 16.18
C THR A 235 -3.02 -0.21 16.53
N THR A 236 -4.24 0.33 16.55
CA THR A 236 -4.48 1.74 16.89
C THR A 236 -4.20 2.03 18.37
N VAL A 237 -4.45 1.08 19.26
CA VAL A 237 -4.12 1.14 20.70
C VAL A 237 -2.64 0.89 20.96
N ALA A 238 -1.99 0.09 20.12
CA ALA A 238 -0.59 -0.29 20.31
C ALA A 238 0.32 0.95 20.37
N GLY A 239 1.21 0.98 21.37
CA GLY A 239 2.15 2.07 21.59
C GLY A 239 1.58 3.31 22.29
N THR A 240 0.31 3.34 22.67
CA THR A 240 -0.25 4.40 23.54
C THR A 240 -0.07 3.99 25.00
N LYS A 241 0.49 4.89 25.81
CA LYS A 241 0.68 4.66 27.26
C LYS A 241 -0.53 5.12 28.08
N TYR A 242 -1.26 6.08 27.57
CA TYR A 242 -2.40 6.68 28.26
C TYR A 242 -3.65 6.69 27.36
N ARG A 243 -4.80 6.61 27.99
CA ARG A 243 -6.12 6.66 27.31
C ARG A 243 -6.26 7.90 26.42
N GLY A 244 -5.79 9.06 26.87
CA GLY A 244 -5.88 10.31 26.10
C GLY A 244 -5.10 10.28 24.79
N GLU A 245 -3.95 9.61 24.73
CA GLU A 245 -3.17 9.46 23.49
C GLU A 245 -3.92 8.64 22.43
N PHE A 246 -4.63 7.59 22.84
CA PHE A 246 -5.49 6.81 21.96
C PHE A 246 -6.67 7.64 21.44
N GLU A 247 -7.35 8.36 22.35
CA GLU A 247 -8.49 9.22 21.98
C GLU A 247 -8.06 10.32 21.00
N GLU A 248 -6.90 10.94 21.20
CA GLU A 248 -6.32 11.94 20.29
C GLU A 248 -6.00 11.32 18.93
N ARG A 249 -5.34 10.16 18.89
CA ARG A 249 -5.00 9.42 17.67
C ARG A 249 -6.27 9.09 16.88
N LEU A 250 -7.30 8.58 17.55
CA LEU A 250 -8.55 8.21 16.92
C LEU A 250 -9.31 9.44 16.37
N ASN A 251 -9.34 10.54 17.13
CA ASN A 251 -9.93 11.81 16.68
C ASN A 251 -9.21 12.34 15.44
N LYS A 252 -7.89 12.21 15.36
CA LYS A 252 -7.11 12.60 14.18
C LYS A 252 -7.47 11.75 12.97
N ILE A 253 -7.57 10.42 13.13
CA ILE A 253 -8.01 9.51 12.05
C ILE A 253 -9.41 9.90 11.56
N LEU A 254 -10.35 10.13 12.46
CA LEU A 254 -11.70 10.51 12.09
C LEU A 254 -11.78 11.86 11.38
N LYS A 255 -10.93 12.83 11.76
CA LYS A 255 -10.81 14.10 11.08
C LYS A 255 -10.25 13.91 9.66
N GLU A 256 -9.22 13.08 9.51
CA GLU A 256 -8.68 12.72 8.19
C GLU A 256 -9.73 12.06 7.28
N LEU A 257 -10.59 11.19 7.84
CA LEU A 257 -11.71 10.56 7.12
C LEU A 257 -12.83 11.56 6.76
N GLU A 258 -13.11 12.55 7.60
CA GLU A 258 -14.08 13.61 7.31
C GLU A 258 -13.59 14.57 6.21
N GLU A 259 -12.28 14.78 6.10
CA GLU A 259 -11.63 15.64 5.11
C GLU A 259 -11.39 14.92 3.77
N ASN A 260 -11.33 13.58 3.75
CA ASN A 260 -11.04 12.77 2.57
C ASN A 260 -12.22 11.86 2.21
N ASP A 261 -13.12 12.36 1.39
CA ASP A 261 -14.32 11.64 0.92
C ASP A 261 -14.01 10.38 0.09
N ASP A 262 -12.79 10.23 -0.40
CA ASP A 262 -12.34 9.09 -1.21
C ASP A 262 -12.04 7.85 -0.36
N ILE A 263 -11.98 7.97 0.96
CA ILE A 263 -11.68 6.85 1.86
C ILE A 263 -12.97 6.22 2.40
N ILE A 264 -13.04 4.91 2.32
CA ILE A 264 -14.04 4.07 2.98
C ILE A 264 -13.29 3.30 4.07
N LEU A 265 -13.68 3.52 5.32
CA LEU A 265 -13.10 2.81 6.45
C LEU A 265 -13.70 1.40 6.57
N PHE A 266 -12.87 0.38 6.65
CA PHE A 266 -13.30 -0.97 7.03
C PHE A 266 -12.81 -1.30 8.44
N ILE A 267 -13.71 -1.75 9.30
CA ILE A 267 -13.38 -2.22 10.64
C ILE A 267 -13.90 -3.64 10.79
N ASP A 268 -12.95 -4.58 10.81
CA ASP A 268 -13.28 -5.93 11.22
C ASP A 268 -13.45 -5.99 12.73
N GLU A 269 -14.30 -6.90 13.21
CA GLU A 269 -14.66 -7.00 14.61
C GLU A 269 -15.12 -5.65 15.21
N ILE A 270 -16.02 -4.93 14.52
CA ILE A 270 -16.46 -3.57 14.91
C ILE A 270 -17.06 -3.50 16.32
N HIS A 271 -17.46 -4.62 16.90
CA HIS A 271 -17.91 -4.73 18.28
C HIS A 271 -16.83 -4.31 19.30
N THR A 272 -15.55 -4.39 18.92
CA THR A 272 -14.41 -3.93 19.74
C THR A 272 -14.45 -2.43 20.03
N LEU A 273 -15.13 -1.64 19.18
CA LEU A 273 -15.35 -0.21 19.43
C LEU A 273 -16.25 0.06 20.64
N VAL A 274 -17.22 -0.81 20.92
CA VAL A 274 -18.26 -0.60 21.94
C VAL A 274 -17.82 -1.09 23.33
N GLY A 275 -16.54 -1.34 23.50
CA GLY A 275 -16.00 -1.72 24.79
C GLY A 275 -16.13 -3.21 25.06
N ALA A 276 -15.13 -3.96 24.65
CA ALA A 276 -14.76 -5.19 25.32
C ALA A 276 -14.32 -4.93 26.78
N GLY A 277 -14.85 -3.89 27.40
CA GLY A 277 -14.49 -3.37 28.70
C GLY A 277 -15.42 -3.79 29.80
N GLY A 278 -15.42 -5.07 30.15
CA GLY A 278 -15.82 -5.49 31.49
C GLY A 278 -14.74 -5.31 32.54
N ALA A 279 -13.57 -4.82 32.21
CA ALA A 279 -12.48 -4.51 33.12
C ALA A 279 -12.35 -3.00 33.31
N GLU A 280 -12.14 -2.54 34.52
CA GLU A 280 -11.83 -1.14 34.84
C GLU A 280 -10.65 -0.67 34.00
N GLY A 281 -10.90 0.25 33.06
CA GLY A 281 -9.88 0.80 32.16
C GLY A 281 -10.07 0.53 30.66
N ALA A 282 -11.10 -0.23 30.24
CA ALA A 282 -11.35 -0.46 28.81
C ALA A 282 -11.82 0.81 28.11
N ILE A 283 -11.19 1.09 26.99
CA ILE A 283 -11.37 2.30 26.20
C ILE A 283 -12.65 2.16 25.37
N ASP A 284 -13.66 3.00 25.67
CA ASP A 284 -14.89 3.06 24.86
C ASP A 284 -14.70 4.03 23.69
N ALA A 285 -14.26 3.46 22.54
CA ALA A 285 -14.08 4.21 21.31
C ALA A 285 -15.43 4.62 20.68
N SER A 286 -16.54 3.99 21.08
CA SER A 286 -17.86 4.24 20.47
C SER A 286 -18.30 5.70 20.62
N ASN A 287 -17.98 6.34 21.74
CA ASN A 287 -18.33 7.73 21.98
C ASN A 287 -17.63 8.71 21.03
N ILE A 288 -16.46 8.33 20.52
CA ILE A 288 -15.70 9.09 19.54
C ILE A 288 -16.24 8.86 18.13
N PHE A 289 -16.62 7.61 17.79
CA PHE A 289 -17.17 7.25 16.48
C PHE A 289 -18.61 7.73 16.25
N LYS A 290 -19.45 7.75 17.29
CA LYS A 290 -20.86 8.15 17.17
C LYS A 290 -21.09 9.51 16.50
N PRO A 291 -20.37 10.59 16.88
CA PRO A 291 -20.53 11.89 16.21
C PRO A 291 -20.10 11.86 14.75
N ALA A 292 -19.02 11.18 14.39
CA ALA A 292 -18.50 11.09 13.04
C ALA A 292 -19.49 10.34 12.11
N LEU A 293 -20.01 9.19 12.56
CA LEU A 293 -21.04 8.43 11.86
C LEU A 293 -22.38 9.22 11.76
N ALA A 294 -22.67 10.10 12.73
CA ALA A 294 -23.89 10.90 12.74
C ALA A 294 -23.91 11.97 11.66
N ARG A 295 -22.77 12.55 11.33
CA ARG A 295 -22.64 13.67 10.37
C ARG A 295 -22.72 13.24 8.90
N ASN A 296 -22.74 11.91 8.61
CA ASN A 296 -22.66 11.33 7.25
C ASN A 296 -21.47 11.83 6.41
N LYS A 297 -20.41 12.30 7.06
CA LYS A 297 -19.19 12.77 6.40
C LYS A 297 -18.18 11.68 6.16
N MET A 298 -18.40 10.51 6.74
CA MET A 298 -17.53 9.36 6.66
C MET A 298 -18.33 8.15 6.21
N ARG A 299 -17.71 7.26 5.43
CA ARG A 299 -18.25 5.96 5.05
C ARG A 299 -17.49 4.87 5.80
N CYS A 300 -18.24 3.95 6.41
CA CYS A 300 -17.67 2.87 7.18
C CYS A 300 -18.36 1.55 6.85
N ILE A 301 -17.58 0.51 6.64
CA ILE A 301 -18.03 -0.89 6.56
C ILE A 301 -17.63 -1.55 7.87
N GLY A 302 -18.56 -2.14 8.60
CA GLY A 302 -18.28 -2.93 9.79
C GLY A 302 -18.46 -4.41 9.50
N ALA A 303 -17.72 -5.27 10.21
CA ALA A 303 -17.97 -6.71 10.24
C ALA A 303 -18.01 -7.20 11.69
N THR A 304 -18.92 -8.14 11.99
CA THR A 304 -19.05 -8.72 13.33
C THR A 304 -19.80 -10.04 13.29
N THR A 305 -19.79 -10.80 14.38
CA THR A 305 -20.61 -12.00 14.50
C THR A 305 -22.04 -11.69 14.92
N THR A 306 -22.95 -12.64 14.69
CA THR A 306 -24.36 -12.51 15.07
C THR A 306 -24.54 -12.29 16.59
N SER A 307 -23.77 -13.00 17.39
CA SER A 307 -23.80 -12.92 18.86
C SER A 307 -23.30 -11.56 19.37
N GLU A 308 -22.18 -11.08 18.81
CA GLU A 308 -21.54 -9.81 19.17
C GLU A 308 -22.39 -8.61 18.72
N TYR A 309 -22.97 -8.70 17.51
CA TYR A 309 -23.92 -7.70 17.05
C TYR A 309 -25.05 -7.50 18.03
N LYS A 310 -25.71 -8.59 18.48
CA LYS A 310 -26.82 -8.54 19.45
C LYS A 310 -26.35 -7.99 20.79
N LYS A 311 -25.17 -8.38 21.26
CA LYS A 311 -24.66 -7.99 22.58
C LYS A 311 -24.20 -6.54 22.63
N PHE A 312 -23.49 -6.04 21.63
CA PHE A 312 -22.79 -4.77 21.67
C PHE A 312 -23.40 -3.68 20.80
N ILE A 313 -23.76 -3.99 19.54
CA ILE A 313 -24.22 -2.97 18.57
C ILE A 313 -25.73 -2.72 18.68
N SER A 314 -26.53 -3.78 18.73
CA SER A 314 -28.00 -3.69 18.77
C SER A 314 -28.51 -2.99 20.02
N ASN A 315 -27.80 -3.11 21.15
CA ASN A 315 -28.13 -2.45 22.40
C ASN A 315 -27.81 -0.95 22.38
N ASP A 316 -26.90 -0.52 21.56
CA ASP A 316 -26.59 0.89 21.36
C ASP A 316 -27.44 1.48 20.21
N LYS A 317 -28.58 2.06 20.58
CA LYS A 317 -29.54 2.65 19.62
C LYS A 317 -28.93 3.72 18.71
N ALA A 318 -27.85 4.37 19.12
CA ALA A 318 -27.20 5.40 18.33
C ALA A 318 -26.37 4.77 17.19
N LEU A 319 -25.66 3.67 17.46
CA LEU A 319 -24.91 2.91 16.46
C LEU A 319 -25.85 2.11 15.56
N ASP A 320 -26.81 1.38 16.10
CA ASP A 320 -27.76 0.56 15.36
C ASP A 320 -28.51 1.36 14.28
N ARG A 321 -28.87 2.62 14.58
CA ARG A 321 -29.53 3.51 13.61
C ARG A 321 -28.62 3.99 12.48
N ARG A 322 -27.30 3.87 12.62
CA ARG A 322 -26.32 4.37 11.65
C ARG A 322 -25.85 3.29 10.71
N PHE A 323 -25.88 2.04 11.15
CA PHE A 323 -25.51 0.90 10.34
C PHE A 323 -26.71 0.26 9.64
N GLN A 324 -26.48 -0.25 8.43
CA GLN A 324 -27.44 -1.03 7.69
C GLN A 324 -26.96 -2.48 7.62
N LYS A 325 -27.78 -3.40 8.12
CA LYS A 325 -27.43 -4.82 8.20
C LYS A 325 -27.32 -5.47 6.83
N VAL A 326 -26.28 -6.27 6.68
CA VAL A 326 -26.09 -7.22 5.58
C VAL A 326 -25.77 -8.57 6.21
N GLU A 327 -26.71 -9.50 6.09
CA GLU A 327 -26.52 -10.84 6.65
C GLU A 327 -25.66 -11.67 5.72
N VAL A 328 -24.60 -12.27 6.27
CA VAL A 328 -23.67 -13.13 5.56
C VAL A 328 -23.92 -14.57 5.99
N SER A 329 -24.58 -15.33 5.14
CA SER A 329 -24.94 -16.72 5.40
C SER A 329 -23.76 -17.66 5.21
N ILE A 330 -23.83 -18.84 5.84
CA ILE A 330 -22.90 -19.94 5.60
C ILE A 330 -23.08 -20.41 4.15
N PRO A 331 -22.00 -20.48 3.34
CA PRO A 331 -22.10 -20.89 1.95
C PRO A 331 -22.54 -22.34 1.80
N SER A 332 -23.22 -22.63 0.70
CA SER A 332 -23.61 -24.01 0.36
C SER A 332 -22.38 -24.87 0.05
N LYS A 333 -22.49 -26.20 0.19
CA LYS A 333 -21.40 -27.11 -0.19
C LYS A 333 -20.91 -26.90 -1.62
N LYS A 334 -21.83 -26.57 -2.54
CA LYS A 334 -21.48 -26.27 -3.93
C LYS A 334 -20.62 -25.02 -4.02
N THR A 335 -21.01 -23.96 -3.33
CA THR A 335 -20.27 -22.71 -3.27
C THR A 335 -18.89 -22.90 -2.61
N VAL A 336 -18.83 -23.69 -1.52
CA VAL A 336 -17.55 -24.02 -0.87
C VAL A 336 -16.61 -24.75 -1.84
N ARG A 337 -17.14 -25.69 -2.61
CA ARG A 337 -16.36 -26.38 -3.64
C ARG A 337 -15.80 -25.43 -4.69
N GLU A 338 -16.61 -24.50 -5.17
CA GLU A 338 -16.18 -23.48 -6.14
C GLU A 338 -15.10 -22.57 -5.56
N ILE A 339 -15.23 -22.17 -4.28
CA ILE A 339 -14.21 -21.39 -3.56
C ILE A 339 -12.88 -22.14 -3.52
N LEU A 340 -12.89 -23.39 -3.03
CA LEU A 340 -11.68 -24.20 -2.91
C LEU A 340 -11.03 -24.50 -4.26
N LEU A 341 -11.80 -24.73 -5.30
CA LEU A 341 -11.29 -24.93 -6.65
C LEU A 341 -10.55 -23.68 -7.18
N ARG A 342 -11.06 -22.50 -6.86
CA ARG A 342 -10.40 -21.24 -7.25
C ARG A 342 -9.13 -20.97 -6.42
N LEU A 343 -9.16 -21.26 -5.15
CA LEU A 343 -8.01 -21.10 -4.25
C LEU A 343 -6.93 -22.18 -4.47
N ARG A 344 -7.30 -23.35 -5.01
CA ARG A 344 -6.41 -24.47 -5.24
C ARG A 344 -5.10 -24.09 -5.92
N ASP A 345 -5.18 -23.31 -6.99
CA ASP A 345 -3.99 -22.96 -7.78
C ASP A 345 -3.05 -22.03 -6.99
N THR A 346 -3.59 -21.14 -6.16
CA THR A 346 -2.82 -20.27 -5.25
C THR A 346 -2.05 -21.13 -4.24
N TYR A 347 -2.74 -22.02 -3.53
CA TYR A 347 -2.12 -22.91 -2.53
C TYR A 347 -1.18 -23.92 -3.16
N SER A 348 -1.55 -24.51 -4.32
CA SER A 348 -0.70 -25.42 -5.07
C SER A 348 0.62 -24.79 -5.49
N ASN A 349 0.59 -23.53 -5.96
CA ASN A 349 1.77 -22.80 -6.36
C ASN A 349 2.65 -22.41 -5.15
N PHE A 350 2.02 -22.00 -4.06
CA PHE A 350 2.73 -21.61 -2.83
C PHE A 350 3.47 -22.78 -2.21
N HIS A 351 2.76 -23.91 -1.99
CA HIS A 351 3.33 -25.11 -1.36
C HIS A 351 4.05 -26.04 -2.36
N LYS A 352 3.97 -25.75 -3.67
CA LYS A 352 4.49 -26.63 -4.75
C LYS A 352 3.91 -28.05 -4.69
N THR A 353 2.61 -28.13 -4.41
CA THR A 353 1.84 -29.38 -4.30
C THR A 353 0.82 -29.49 -5.42
N LEU A 354 0.37 -30.71 -5.71
CA LEU A 354 -0.70 -31.00 -6.68
C LEU A 354 -1.93 -31.46 -5.92
N ILE A 355 -3.05 -30.76 -6.09
CA ILE A 355 -4.31 -31.04 -5.41
C ILE A 355 -5.36 -31.41 -6.47
N SER A 356 -5.90 -32.62 -6.40
CA SER A 356 -6.97 -33.05 -7.32
C SER A 356 -8.35 -32.61 -6.83
N ASP A 357 -9.33 -32.55 -7.74
CA ASP A 357 -10.73 -32.25 -7.42
C ASP A 357 -11.30 -33.21 -6.39
N GLU A 358 -10.92 -34.48 -6.45
CA GLU A 358 -11.35 -35.51 -5.50
C GLU A 358 -10.88 -35.22 -4.06
N ILE A 359 -9.68 -34.66 -3.91
CA ILE A 359 -9.14 -34.27 -2.61
C ILE A 359 -9.92 -33.07 -2.05
N ILE A 360 -10.29 -32.11 -2.89
CA ILE A 360 -11.14 -30.97 -2.49
C ILE A 360 -12.49 -31.46 -1.98
N ASP A 361 -13.14 -32.38 -2.72
CA ASP A 361 -14.42 -32.92 -2.31
C ASP A 361 -14.28 -33.70 -0.96
N TYR A 362 -13.19 -34.40 -0.79
CA TYR A 362 -12.86 -35.13 0.43
C TYR A 362 -12.59 -34.21 1.63
N ILE A 363 -11.86 -33.13 1.45
CA ILE A 363 -11.63 -32.07 2.47
C ILE A 363 -12.97 -31.51 2.94
N ILE A 364 -13.88 -31.15 2.02
CA ILE A 364 -15.19 -30.61 2.35
C ILE A 364 -16.00 -31.62 3.18
N GLU A 365 -16.02 -32.87 2.77
CA GLU A 365 -16.74 -33.94 3.47
C GLU A 365 -16.21 -34.14 4.90
N LEU A 366 -14.89 -34.28 5.05
CA LEU A 366 -14.26 -34.52 6.36
C LEU A 366 -14.39 -33.31 7.28
N SER A 367 -14.21 -32.12 6.75
CA SER A 367 -14.38 -30.85 7.53
C SER A 367 -15.80 -30.74 8.08
N ASP A 368 -16.82 -31.11 7.31
CA ASP A 368 -18.21 -31.06 7.76
C ASP A 368 -18.53 -32.17 8.76
N LYS A 369 -17.90 -33.33 8.61
CA LYS A 369 -18.13 -34.50 9.48
C LYS A 369 -17.47 -34.31 10.85
N TYR A 370 -16.25 -33.85 10.91
CA TYR A 370 -15.43 -33.90 12.12
C TYR A 370 -15.25 -32.51 12.79
N ILE A 371 -15.28 -31.41 12.04
CA ILE A 371 -15.10 -30.07 12.62
C ILE A 371 -16.46 -29.37 12.80
N LYS A 372 -16.99 -29.40 14.04
CA LYS A 372 -18.33 -28.88 14.37
C LYS A 372 -18.33 -27.46 14.93
N ASN A 373 -17.20 -27.02 15.45
CA ASN A 373 -17.05 -25.71 16.12
C ASN A 373 -16.59 -24.59 15.21
N ARG A 374 -16.42 -24.85 13.92
CA ARG A 374 -16.06 -23.86 12.88
C ARG A 374 -17.00 -23.94 11.68
N TYR A 375 -17.10 -22.89 10.93
CA TYR A 375 -17.98 -22.76 9.78
C TYR A 375 -17.23 -22.82 8.44
N GLN A 376 -17.94 -23.20 7.40
CA GLN A 376 -17.45 -23.10 6.03
C GLN A 376 -17.43 -21.66 5.56
N PRO A 377 -16.48 -21.26 4.68
CA PRO A 377 -15.45 -22.06 4.04
C PRO A 377 -14.14 -22.19 4.86
N ASP A 378 -13.97 -21.43 5.93
CA ASP A 378 -12.75 -21.25 6.72
C ASP A 378 -12.12 -22.59 7.12
N LYS A 379 -12.92 -23.49 7.73
CA LYS A 379 -12.43 -24.80 8.16
C LYS A 379 -11.91 -25.68 7.02
N ALA A 380 -12.45 -25.56 5.81
CA ALA A 380 -11.99 -26.33 4.66
C ALA A 380 -10.74 -25.71 4.02
N ILE A 381 -10.63 -24.39 4.05
CA ILE A 381 -9.43 -23.65 3.61
C ILE A 381 -8.26 -23.96 4.54
N ASP A 382 -8.48 -23.96 5.85
CA ASP A 382 -7.45 -24.32 6.84
C ASP A 382 -6.90 -25.73 6.59
N ILE A 383 -7.78 -26.73 6.36
CA ILE A 383 -7.34 -28.08 6.05
C ILE A 383 -6.55 -28.12 4.74
N LEU A 384 -7.01 -27.39 3.71
CA LEU A 384 -6.32 -27.34 2.43
C LEU A 384 -4.90 -26.81 2.58
N ASP A 385 -4.73 -25.75 3.36
CA ASP A 385 -3.42 -25.14 3.65
C ASP A 385 -2.54 -26.08 4.47
N GLU A 386 -3.05 -26.61 5.57
CA GLU A 386 -2.33 -27.52 6.48
C GLU A 386 -1.85 -28.79 5.77
N VAL A 387 -2.73 -29.43 5.00
CA VAL A 387 -2.38 -30.65 4.24
C VAL A 387 -1.35 -30.31 3.15
N SER A 388 -1.50 -29.21 2.46
CA SER A 388 -0.54 -28.78 1.44
C SER A 388 0.83 -28.48 2.05
N ALA A 389 0.87 -27.80 3.20
CA ALA A 389 2.10 -27.57 3.95
C ALA A 389 2.73 -28.89 4.42
N HIS A 390 1.94 -29.83 4.98
CA HIS A 390 2.43 -31.13 5.41
C HIS A 390 3.08 -31.91 4.26
N VAL A 391 2.40 -31.97 3.10
CA VAL A 391 2.92 -32.68 1.92
C VAL A 391 4.19 -32.00 1.38
N SER A 392 4.25 -30.67 1.39
CA SER A 392 5.44 -29.93 0.96
C SER A 392 6.65 -30.16 1.86
N LEU A 393 6.41 -30.38 3.17
CA LEU A 393 7.45 -30.64 4.18
C LEU A 393 7.83 -32.14 4.27
N LYS A 394 7.04 -33.03 3.68
CA LYS A 394 7.45 -34.44 3.58
C LYS A 394 8.83 -34.49 2.92
N GLU A 395 9.85 -34.78 3.74
CA GLU A 395 11.24 -34.87 3.27
C GLU A 395 11.30 -35.84 2.09
N ASN A 396 11.49 -35.31 0.90
CA ASN A 396 11.80 -36.12 -0.24
C ASN A 396 13.22 -36.66 -0.02
N LYS A 397 13.32 -37.90 0.48
CA LYS A 397 14.60 -38.60 0.75
C LYS A 397 15.55 -38.49 -0.46
N LYS A 398 14.99 -38.45 -1.66
CA LYS A 398 15.77 -38.29 -2.91
C LYS A 398 16.29 -36.87 -3.07
N LEU A 399 15.49 -35.83 -2.72
CA LEU A 399 15.95 -34.43 -2.76
C LEU A 399 17.06 -34.18 -1.73
N LYS A 400 16.94 -34.74 -0.54
CA LYS A 400 18.00 -34.68 0.50
C LYS A 400 19.28 -35.34 0.01
N LYS A 401 19.17 -36.51 -0.66
CA LYS A 401 20.30 -37.21 -1.26
C LYS A 401 20.92 -36.43 -2.42
N TYR A 402 20.11 -35.80 -3.27
CA TYR A 402 20.52 -34.91 -4.34
C TYR A 402 21.32 -33.70 -3.80
N ASN A 403 20.79 -33.03 -2.79
CA ASN A 403 21.45 -31.89 -2.16
C ASN A 403 22.78 -32.28 -1.50
N ASN A 404 22.87 -33.46 -0.87
CA ASN A 404 24.12 -33.97 -0.28
C ASN A 404 25.15 -34.27 -1.37
N LEU A 405 24.76 -34.89 -2.48
CA LEU A 405 25.67 -35.16 -3.60
C LEU A 405 26.15 -33.85 -4.28
N ASN A 406 25.31 -32.82 -4.34
CA ASN A 406 25.73 -31.52 -4.83
C ASN A 406 26.72 -30.81 -3.91
N LYS A 407 26.63 -31.00 -2.59
CA LYS A 407 27.66 -30.52 -1.66
C LYS A 407 28.99 -31.27 -1.88
N GLU A 408 28.95 -32.62 -2.00
CA GLU A 408 30.15 -33.44 -2.25
C GLU A 408 30.84 -33.05 -3.57
N ILE A 409 30.07 -32.77 -4.65
CA ILE A 409 30.66 -32.36 -5.93
C ILE A 409 31.35 -30.99 -5.83
N ASN A 410 30.75 -30.03 -5.10
CA ASN A 410 31.35 -28.73 -4.89
C ASN A 410 32.68 -28.82 -4.11
N ASP A 411 32.79 -29.72 -3.12
CA ASP A 411 34.03 -29.95 -2.37
C ASP A 411 35.09 -30.61 -3.27
N ILE A 412 34.70 -31.58 -4.10
CA ILE A 412 35.61 -32.19 -5.06
C ILE A 412 36.11 -31.17 -6.10
N LEU A 413 35.25 -30.27 -6.57
CA LEU A 413 35.63 -29.22 -7.51
C LEU A 413 36.66 -28.26 -6.89
N LYS A 414 36.49 -27.89 -5.61
CA LYS A 414 37.47 -27.06 -4.89
C LYS A 414 38.82 -27.79 -4.80
N ILE A 415 38.83 -29.03 -4.37
CA ILE A 415 40.07 -29.83 -4.23
C ILE A 415 40.75 -30.01 -5.60
N LYS A 416 39.98 -30.33 -6.66
CA LYS A 416 40.50 -30.45 -8.03
C LYS A 416 41.17 -29.14 -8.49
N LYS A 417 40.54 -27.98 -8.21
CA LYS A 417 41.06 -26.66 -8.54
C LYS A 417 42.40 -26.39 -7.85
N ASP A 418 42.52 -26.77 -6.57
CA ASP A 418 43.74 -26.62 -5.80
C ASP A 418 44.88 -27.45 -6.34
N TYR A 419 44.63 -28.71 -6.77
CA TYR A 419 45.64 -29.54 -7.41
C TYR A 419 46.07 -29.04 -8.80
N LEU A 420 45.14 -28.45 -9.57
CA LEU A 420 45.45 -27.80 -10.83
C LEU A 420 46.37 -26.59 -10.63
N ILE A 421 46.11 -25.76 -9.64
CA ILE A 421 46.94 -24.62 -9.28
C ILE A 421 48.37 -25.07 -8.89
N LYS A 422 48.45 -26.19 -8.12
CA LYS A 422 49.73 -26.81 -7.71
C LYS A 422 50.41 -27.64 -8.79
N LYS A 423 49.91 -27.64 -10.06
CA LYS A 423 50.38 -28.40 -11.22
C LYS A 423 50.46 -29.93 -10.99
N ALA A 424 49.69 -30.47 -10.03
CA ALA A 424 49.65 -31.90 -9.71
C ALA A 424 48.60 -32.62 -10.57
N TYR A 425 48.85 -32.76 -11.85
CA TYR A 425 47.88 -33.22 -12.88
C TYR A 425 47.37 -34.64 -12.66
N GLU A 426 48.19 -35.57 -12.23
CA GLU A 426 47.77 -36.96 -11.92
C GLU A 426 46.70 -36.99 -10.80
N LYS A 427 46.88 -36.21 -9.73
CA LYS A 427 45.89 -36.11 -8.65
C LYS A 427 44.64 -35.41 -9.13
N ALA A 428 44.77 -34.36 -9.93
CA ALA A 428 43.60 -33.66 -10.50
C ALA A 428 42.77 -34.57 -11.43
N SER A 429 43.40 -35.49 -12.17
CA SER A 429 42.72 -36.49 -13.01
C SER A 429 41.89 -37.49 -12.18
N LEU A 430 42.42 -37.98 -11.05
CA LEU A 430 41.67 -38.85 -10.13
C LEU A 430 40.39 -38.18 -9.56
N TYR A 431 40.48 -36.88 -9.26
CA TYR A 431 39.32 -36.11 -8.79
C TYR A 431 38.33 -35.84 -9.92
N LYS A 432 38.77 -35.72 -11.16
CA LYS A 432 37.89 -35.62 -12.34
C LYS A 432 37.07 -36.89 -12.58
N GLU A 433 37.68 -38.07 -12.36
CA GLU A 433 36.92 -39.34 -12.41
C GLU A 433 35.84 -39.42 -11.32
N LYS A 434 36.16 -38.97 -10.09
CA LYS A 434 35.18 -38.90 -9.00
C LYS A 434 34.06 -37.92 -9.31
N GLU A 435 34.37 -36.76 -9.88
CA GLU A 435 33.40 -35.78 -10.35
C GLU A 435 32.43 -36.41 -11.37
N ASN A 436 32.96 -37.08 -12.40
CA ASN A 436 32.15 -37.73 -13.45
C ASN A 436 31.21 -38.80 -12.88
N LYS A 437 31.68 -39.60 -11.91
CA LYS A 437 30.86 -40.63 -11.23
C LYS A 437 29.75 -40.01 -10.38
N LEU A 438 29.98 -38.88 -9.72
CA LEU A 438 28.97 -38.17 -8.96
C LEU A 438 27.96 -37.46 -9.87
N MET A 439 28.42 -36.84 -10.97
CA MET A 439 27.55 -36.22 -11.98
C MET A 439 26.56 -37.22 -12.58
N THR A 440 27.02 -38.45 -12.92
CA THR A 440 26.11 -39.48 -13.41
C THR A 440 25.07 -39.91 -12.37
N LYS A 441 25.41 -39.93 -11.10
CA LYS A 441 24.45 -40.21 -10.01
C LYS A 441 23.48 -39.07 -9.81
N ILE A 442 23.93 -37.83 -9.88
CA ILE A 442 23.10 -36.61 -9.75
C ILE A 442 22.09 -36.58 -10.90
N ASN A 443 22.54 -36.76 -12.16
CA ASN A 443 21.67 -36.75 -13.34
C ASN A 443 20.61 -37.86 -13.29
N LYS A 444 20.94 -39.03 -12.76
CA LYS A 444 19.95 -40.12 -12.56
C LYS A 444 18.90 -39.73 -11.51
N LEU A 445 19.34 -39.18 -10.36
CA LEU A 445 18.44 -38.74 -9.31
C LEU A 445 17.57 -37.56 -9.76
N GLU A 446 18.08 -36.65 -10.55
CA GLU A 446 17.34 -35.52 -11.12
C GLU A 446 16.23 -35.99 -12.06
N LEU A 447 16.51 -36.99 -12.92
CA LEU A 447 15.51 -37.65 -13.77
C LEU A 447 14.46 -38.41 -12.97
N GLU A 448 14.83 -39.03 -11.84
CA GLU A 448 13.87 -39.65 -10.94
C GLU A 448 13.01 -38.67 -10.18
N ILE A 449 13.58 -37.58 -9.70
CA ILE A 449 12.86 -36.50 -8.99
C ILE A 449 11.87 -35.81 -9.95
N THR A 450 12.26 -35.54 -11.21
CA THR A 450 11.36 -34.96 -12.21
C THR A 450 10.25 -35.91 -12.67
N LYS A 451 10.44 -37.19 -12.58
CA LYS A 451 9.42 -38.19 -12.92
C LYS A 451 8.48 -38.52 -11.75
N GLU A 452 8.90 -38.35 -10.51
CA GLU A 452 8.04 -38.57 -9.35
C GLU A 452 7.11 -37.38 -9.15
N LYS A 453 5.80 -37.62 -9.19
CA LYS A 453 4.74 -36.72 -8.67
C LYS A 453 4.79 -36.73 -7.13
N SER A 454 5.95 -36.43 -6.54
CA SER A 454 6.22 -36.55 -5.10
C SER A 454 5.42 -35.60 -4.22
N ASN A 455 4.75 -34.61 -4.84
CA ASN A 455 3.98 -33.58 -4.12
C ASN A 455 2.47 -33.69 -4.38
N LEU A 456 1.98 -34.88 -4.74
CA LEU A 456 0.55 -35.11 -4.89
C LEU A 456 -0.08 -35.31 -3.51
N VAL A 457 -1.07 -34.52 -3.19
CA VAL A 457 -1.88 -34.68 -1.97
C VAL A 457 -2.75 -35.90 -2.11
N THR A 458 -2.69 -36.80 -1.12
CA THR A 458 -3.47 -38.06 -1.07
C THR A 458 -4.56 -37.99 0.01
N LYS A 459 -5.52 -38.93 -0.04
CA LYS A 459 -6.55 -39.00 1.02
C LYS A 459 -5.98 -39.32 2.40
N GLU A 460 -4.85 -40.04 2.46
CA GLU A 460 -4.15 -40.36 3.72
C GLU A 460 -3.51 -39.10 4.35
N ASP A 461 -3.18 -38.10 3.54
CA ASP A 461 -2.62 -36.84 4.03
C ASP A 461 -3.68 -35.93 4.65
N VAL A 462 -4.95 -36.15 4.33
CA VAL A 462 -6.10 -35.37 4.82
C VAL A 462 -6.67 -35.91 6.14
N ILE A 463 -6.33 -37.15 6.49
CA ILE A 463 -6.80 -37.83 7.72
C ILE A 463 -5.87 -37.49 8.90
#